data_7edbc318dfdd0b6c4a46d15cd8f7c983
#
_entry.id   7edbc318dfdd0b6c4a46d15cd8f7c983
#
_cell.length_a   1.000
_cell.length_b   1.000
_cell.length_c   1.000
_cell.angle_alpha   90.00
_cell.angle_beta   90.00
_cell.angle_gamma   90.00
#
_symmetry.space_group_name_H-M   'P 1'
#
loop_
_entity.id
_entity.type
_entity.pdbx_description
1 polymer ?
#
loop_
_entity_poly.entity_id
_entity_poly.type
_entity_poly.pdbx_seq_one_letter_code
_entity_poly.pdbx_strand_id
1 'polypeptide(L)'
;IHSFNGAHSLFVDTLRSLRSLALGHLIGHRLLEEQDQEVSLLERLVLHARTTSRFAVYKGRGRDVWDERGRVAHESLFDVVDGSYRCPGTQQGYSPFTAWTRGQAWVLLGFAEELEFLETVPEAELEPLGGRDEVEGYMMEAARATAAHYVQSTPTDGIPYWDTGAPGLARLAGHREKPADPANDLEPVDASAAPIAAQGLLRLGRLLERRGETDDGRLLFQAGLTIT
;
A
#
# COMPACT_ATOMS: atom_id res chain seq x y z
N ILE A 1 -16.56 2.56 -0.27
CA ILE A 1 -15.76 1.38 -0.61
C ILE A 1 -16.33 0.20 0.14
N HIS A 2 -16.65 -0.84 -0.57
CA HIS A 2 -17.32 -2.00 -0.03
C HIS A 2 -16.30 -3.07 0.38
N SER A 3 -16.51 -3.73 1.51
CA SER A 3 -15.75 -4.89 1.93
C SER A 3 -16.69 -6.06 2.23
N PHE A 4 -16.14 -7.27 2.30
CA PHE A 4 -16.91 -8.47 2.64
C PHE A 4 -17.49 -8.41 4.06
N ASN A 5 -16.85 -7.67 4.96
CA ASN A 5 -17.28 -7.49 6.34
C ASN A 5 -18.20 -6.28 6.55
N GLY A 6 -18.56 -5.58 5.49
CA GLY A 6 -19.42 -4.41 5.53
C GLY A 6 -18.68 -3.08 5.68
N ALA A 7 -19.42 -2.01 5.94
CA ALA A 7 -18.92 -0.63 5.94
C ALA A 7 -17.90 -0.33 7.06
N HIS A 8 -17.77 -1.21 8.03
CA HIS A 8 -16.88 -1.06 9.18
C HIS A 8 -15.45 -1.58 8.93
N SER A 9 -15.12 -2.05 7.75
CA SER A 9 -13.78 -2.54 7.44
C SER A 9 -13.19 -1.88 6.20
N LEU A 10 -11.87 -1.73 6.23
CA LEU A 10 -11.07 -1.21 5.14
C LEU A 10 -10.04 -2.27 4.74
N PHE A 11 -10.10 -2.73 3.49
CA PHE A 11 -9.11 -3.61 2.89
C PHE A 11 -8.06 -2.81 2.15
N VAL A 12 -6.80 -3.13 2.35
CA VAL A 12 -5.67 -2.40 1.75
C VAL A 12 -5.58 -2.53 0.25
N ASP A 13 -6.00 -3.65 -0.31
CA ASP A 13 -5.99 -3.86 -1.75
C ASP A 13 -7.01 -2.98 -2.50
N THR A 14 -7.94 -2.34 -1.79
CA THR A 14 -8.81 -1.31 -2.36
C THR A 14 -8.01 -0.08 -2.83
N LEU A 15 -6.83 0.19 -2.24
CA LEU A 15 -5.99 1.32 -2.64
C LEU A 15 -5.67 1.29 -4.15
N ARG A 16 -5.45 0.10 -4.72
CA ARG A 16 -5.24 -0.08 -6.17
C ARG A 16 -6.35 0.48 -7.06
N SER A 17 -7.57 0.55 -6.54
CA SER A 17 -8.73 1.03 -7.31
C SER A 17 -8.87 2.55 -7.31
N LEU A 18 -8.11 3.27 -6.47
CA LEU A 18 -8.15 4.72 -6.41
C LEU A 18 -7.73 5.38 -7.72
N ARG A 19 -6.87 4.73 -8.51
CA ARG A 19 -6.54 5.20 -9.87
C ARG A 19 -7.78 5.40 -10.75
N SER A 20 -8.88 4.68 -10.50
CA SER A 20 -10.14 4.91 -11.22
C SER A 20 -10.78 6.22 -10.81
N LEU A 21 -10.66 6.61 -9.54
CA LEU A 21 -11.11 7.94 -9.06
C LEU A 21 -10.21 9.05 -9.64
N ALA A 22 -8.88 8.82 -9.66
CA ALA A 22 -7.92 9.75 -10.26
C ALA A 22 -8.23 10.00 -11.73
N LEU A 23 -8.42 8.95 -12.53
CA LEU A 23 -8.80 9.06 -13.94
C LEU A 23 -10.16 9.74 -14.12
N GLY A 24 -11.16 9.34 -13.31
CA GLY A 24 -12.48 9.97 -13.33
C GLY A 24 -12.40 11.47 -13.06
N HIS A 25 -11.59 11.88 -12.08
CA HIS A 25 -11.35 13.29 -11.75
C HIS A 25 -10.71 14.04 -12.93
N LEU A 26 -9.64 13.49 -13.53
CA LEU A 26 -8.92 14.10 -14.66
C LEU A 26 -9.81 14.33 -15.90
N ILE A 27 -10.76 13.44 -16.15
CA ILE A 27 -11.68 13.58 -17.30
C ILE A 27 -13.00 14.29 -16.93
N GLY A 28 -13.09 14.87 -15.73
CA GLY A 28 -14.23 15.66 -15.28
C GLY A 28 -15.48 14.85 -14.95
N HIS A 29 -15.34 13.55 -14.68
CA HIS A 29 -16.46 12.73 -14.20
C HIS A 29 -16.81 13.10 -12.76
N ARG A 30 -18.10 12.94 -12.44
CA ARG A 30 -18.65 13.20 -11.11
C ARG A 30 -19.40 11.98 -10.61
N LEU A 31 -19.31 11.73 -9.33
CA LEU A 31 -20.11 10.72 -8.64
C LEU A 31 -21.33 11.40 -8.03
N LEU A 32 -22.51 10.87 -8.31
CA LEU A 32 -23.75 11.30 -7.67
C LEU A 32 -24.15 10.28 -6.61
N GLU A 33 -24.43 10.77 -5.41
CA GLU A 33 -25.02 9.98 -4.32
C GLU A 33 -26.55 10.15 -4.30
N GLU A 34 -27.21 9.64 -3.27
CA GLU A 34 -28.64 9.84 -3.06
C GLU A 34 -29.01 11.34 -3.11
N GLN A 35 -30.15 11.65 -3.68
CA GLN A 35 -30.64 13.02 -3.88
C GLN A 35 -29.75 13.85 -4.85
N ASP A 36 -29.04 13.18 -5.75
CA ASP A 36 -28.16 13.81 -6.75
C ASP A 36 -27.05 14.67 -6.11
N GLN A 37 -26.67 14.38 -4.88
CA GLN A 37 -25.57 15.06 -4.22
C GLN A 37 -24.26 14.71 -4.92
N GLU A 38 -23.56 15.74 -5.38
CA GLU A 38 -22.26 15.58 -6.03
C GLU A 38 -21.17 15.24 -5.01
N VAL A 39 -20.36 14.21 -5.31
CA VAL A 39 -19.24 13.78 -4.51
C VAL A 39 -17.94 13.95 -5.28
N SER A 40 -16.98 14.66 -4.71
CA SER A 40 -15.65 14.85 -5.28
C SER A 40 -14.88 13.51 -5.33
N LEU A 41 -14.46 13.10 -6.52
CA LEU A 41 -13.63 11.91 -6.71
C LEU A 41 -12.23 12.10 -6.09
N LEU A 42 -11.66 13.31 -6.19
CA LEU A 42 -10.39 13.66 -5.58
C LEU A 42 -10.47 13.58 -4.05
N GLU A 43 -11.51 14.14 -3.46
CA GLU A 43 -11.73 14.07 -2.00
C GLU A 43 -11.83 12.62 -1.53
N ARG A 44 -12.62 11.78 -2.21
CA ARG A 44 -12.75 10.36 -1.88
C ARG A 44 -11.43 9.61 -1.99
N LEU A 45 -10.64 9.89 -3.01
CA LEU A 45 -9.29 9.35 -3.17
C LEU A 45 -8.40 9.73 -1.98
N VAL A 46 -8.30 11.03 -1.67
CA VAL A 46 -7.45 11.55 -0.60
C VAL A 46 -7.87 10.99 0.77
N LEU A 47 -9.17 10.96 1.08
CA LEU A 47 -9.70 10.40 2.34
C LEU A 47 -9.39 8.91 2.48
N HIS A 48 -9.56 8.13 1.41
CA HIS A 48 -9.25 6.70 1.44
C HIS A 48 -7.75 6.45 1.61
N ALA A 49 -6.91 7.15 0.84
CA ALA A 49 -5.45 7.05 0.94
C ALA A 49 -4.95 7.45 2.34
N ARG A 50 -5.50 8.53 2.92
CA ARG A 50 -5.20 8.97 4.30
C ARG A 50 -5.56 7.89 5.31
N THR A 51 -6.75 7.31 5.20
CA THR A 51 -7.23 6.26 6.10
C THR A 51 -6.36 5.01 6.01
N THR A 52 -6.01 4.57 4.79
CA THR A 52 -5.10 3.45 4.56
C THR A 52 -3.72 3.71 5.15
N SER A 53 -3.14 4.89 4.89
CA SER A 53 -1.83 5.27 5.46
C SER A 53 -1.84 5.28 6.98
N ARG A 54 -2.95 5.75 7.58
CA ARG A 54 -3.07 5.90 9.04
C ARG A 54 -3.30 4.57 9.77
N PHE A 55 -4.13 3.69 9.23
CA PHE A 55 -4.62 2.52 9.97
C PHE A 55 -4.08 1.19 9.47
N ALA A 56 -3.69 1.09 8.21
CA ALA A 56 -3.22 -0.16 7.63
C ALA A 56 -1.69 -0.23 7.49
N VAL A 57 -0.99 0.91 7.32
CA VAL A 57 0.48 0.94 7.23
C VAL A 57 1.08 1.33 8.58
N TYR A 58 1.87 0.45 9.16
CA TYR A 58 2.51 0.67 10.44
C TYR A 58 3.80 1.48 10.28
N LYS A 59 3.97 2.48 11.16
CA LYS A 59 5.08 3.46 11.06
C LYS A 59 6.24 3.16 12.00
N GLY A 60 6.09 2.17 12.91
CA GLY A 60 7.08 1.86 13.95
C GLY A 60 7.23 2.96 15.00
N ARG A 61 6.21 3.82 15.16
CA ARG A 61 6.21 4.95 16.13
C ARG A 61 4.80 5.26 16.64
N GLY A 62 4.72 5.99 17.74
CA GLY A 62 3.44 6.37 18.34
C GLY A 62 2.59 5.15 18.67
N ARG A 63 1.40 5.04 18.09
CA ARG A 63 0.50 3.89 18.23
C ARG A 63 1.17 2.57 17.86
N ASP A 64 2.06 2.61 16.88
CA ASP A 64 2.63 1.44 16.22
C ASP A 64 4.08 1.15 16.68
N VAL A 65 4.53 1.71 17.79
CA VAL A 65 5.91 1.60 18.29
C VAL A 65 6.37 0.16 18.52
N TRP A 66 5.44 -0.74 18.72
CA TRP A 66 5.67 -2.17 18.95
C TRP A 66 5.68 -3.02 17.68
N ASP A 67 5.45 -2.40 16.52
CA ASP A 67 5.31 -3.09 15.24
C ASP A 67 6.44 -2.72 14.26
N GLU A 68 6.63 -3.54 13.24
CA GLU A 68 7.63 -3.32 12.20
C GLU A 68 7.22 -2.17 11.27
N ARG A 69 8.13 -1.22 11.09
CA ARG A 69 7.90 -0.10 10.19
C ARG A 69 7.71 -0.59 8.76
N GLY A 70 6.59 -0.22 8.15
CA GLY A 70 6.24 -0.57 6.77
C GLY A 70 5.47 -1.87 6.63
N ARG A 71 5.27 -2.63 7.74
CA ARG A 71 4.32 -3.73 7.73
C ARG A 71 2.93 -3.23 7.36
N VAL A 72 2.18 -4.01 6.61
CA VAL A 72 0.83 -3.68 6.16
C VAL A 72 -0.15 -4.69 6.73
N ALA A 73 -1.14 -4.23 7.50
CA ALA A 73 -2.28 -5.07 7.86
C ALA A 73 -3.21 -5.20 6.66
N HIS A 74 -3.65 -6.42 6.35
CA HIS A 74 -4.56 -6.65 5.23
C HIS A 74 -5.89 -5.91 5.39
N GLU A 75 -6.42 -5.88 6.61
CA GLU A 75 -7.70 -5.28 6.94
C GLU A 75 -7.58 -4.41 8.19
N SER A 76 -8.35 -3.33 8.24
CA SER A 76 -8.53 -2.50 9.43
C SER A 76 -10.01 -2.47 9.79
N LEU A 77 -10.34 -2.79 11.04
CA LEU A 77 -11.71 -2.85 11.55
C LEU A 77 -12.03 -1.60 12.38
N PHE A 78 -13.24 -1.10 12.20
CA PHE A 78 -13.74 0.12 12.86
C PHE A 78 -15.05 -0.20 13.60
N ASP A 79 -15.36 0.57 14.63
CA ASP A 79 -16.65 0.49 15.30
C ASP A 79 -17.72 1.11 14.40
N VAL A 80 -18.87 0.42 14.29
CA VAL A 80 -19.97 0.87 13.42
C VAL A 80 -20.77 2.02 14.01
N VAL A 81 -20.63 2.26 15.33
CA VAL A 81 -21.40 3.30 16.03
C VAL A 81 -20.73 4.66 15.93
N ASP A 82 -19.40 4.70 16.14
CA ASP A 82 -18.65 5.95 16.21
C ASP A 82 -17.49 6.06 15.22
N GLY A 83 -17.24 5.00 14.42
CA GLY A 83 -16.14 4.96 13.43
C GLY A 83 -14.75 4.84 14.05
N SER A 84 -14.62 4.58 15.36
CA SER A 84 -13.31 4.43 15.99
C SER A 84 -12.59 3.16 15.51
N TYR A 85 -11.25 3.25 15.38
CA TYR A 85 -10.43 2.10 15.02
C TYR A 85 -10.42 1.07 16.14
N ARG A 86 -10.67 -0.19 15.82
CA ARG A 86 -10.69 -1.30 16.77
C ARG A 86 -9.40 -2.12 16.73
N CYS A 87 -9.11 -2.74 15.59
CA CYS A 87 -7.99 -3.68 15.48
C CYS A 87 -7.66 -3.96 14.00
N PRO A 88 -6.46 -4.52 13.72
CA PRO A 88 -6.20 -5.12 12.42
C PRO A 88 -6.99 -6.41 12.25
N GLY A 89 -7.30 -6.76 11.00
CA GLY A 89 -7.90 -8.01 10.57
C GLY A 89 -7.17 -8.61 9.38
N THR A 90 -7.61 -9.79 8.96
CA THR A 90 -7.16 -10.40 7.72
C THR A 90 -8.20 -11.37 7.18
N GLN A 91 -8.30 -11.45 5.85
CA GLN A 91 -9.14 -12.42 5.13
C GLN A 91 -8.28 -13.36 4.29
N GLN A 92 -7.18 -12.86 3.74
CA GLN A 92 -6.29 -13.59 2.84
C GLN A 92 -4.89 -13.81 3.42
N GLY A 93 -4.50 -13.08 4.46
CA GLY A 93 -3.23 -13.26 5.15
C GLY A 93 -3.30 -14.33 6.24
N TYR A 94 -2.13 -14.78 6.69
CA TYR A 94 -2.00 -15.75 7.77
C TYR A 94 -2.48 -15.20 9.11
N SER A 95 -2.16 -13.94 9.40
CA SER A 95 -2.46 -13.30 10.67
C SER A 95 -2.69 -11.79 10.49
N PRO A 96 -3.51 -11.13 11.34
CA PRO A 96 -3.61 -9.67 11.38
C PRO A 96 -2.28 -8.98 11.72
N PHE A 97 -1.32 -9.72 12.29
CA PHE A 97 -0.02 -9.22 12.75
C PHE A 97 1.14 -9.55 11.81
N THR A 98 0.86 -10.17 10.67
CA THR A 98 1.82 -10.43 9.59
C THR A 98 1.41 -9.67 8.33
N ALA A 99 2.22 -9.67 7.29
CA ALA A 99 1.87 -9.03 6.04
C ALA A 99 1.53 -10.07 4.97
N TRP A 100 0.27 -10.07 4.55
CA TRP A 100 -0.10 -10.70 3.29
C TRP A 100 0.59 -9.95 2.16
N THR A 101 1.53 -10.61 1.48
CA THR A 101 2.51 -9.94 0.61
C THR A 101 1.88 -9.27 -0.60
N ARG A 102 0.81 -9.83 -1.15
CA ARG A 102 0.06 -9.20 -2.25
C ARG A 102 -0.68 -7.94 -1.82
N GLY A 103 -1.26 -7.93 -0.62
CA GLY A 103 -1.86 -6.72 -0.05
C GLY A 103 -0.81 -5.62 0.16
N GLN A 104 0.37 -5.99 0.65
CA GLN A 104 1.49 -5.06 0.77
C GLN A 104 1.95 -4.52 -0.59
N ALA A 105 2.05 -5.38 -1.61
CA ALA A 105 2.39 -4.97 -2.97
C ALA A 105 1.37 -3.99 -3.55
N TRP A 106 0.06 -4.21 -3.30
CA TRP A 106 -1.00 -3.29 -3.71
C TRP A 106 -0.90 -1.93 -3.03
N VAL A 107 -0.51 -1.88 -1.76
CA VAL A 107 -0.30 -0.61 -1.05
C VAL A 107 0.88 0.16 -1.65
N LEU A 108 1.98 -0.53 -1.92
CA LEU A 108 3.15 0.07 -2.54
C LEU A 108 2.83 0.65 -3.93
N LEU A 109 2.18 -0.14 -4.79
CA LEU A 109 1.79 0.31 -6.14
C LEU A 109 0.77 1.44 -6.06
N GLY A 110 -0.27 1.31 -5.23
CA GLY A 110 -1.33 2.30 -5.13
C GLY A 110 -0.79 3.67 -4.70
N PHE A 111 0.01 3.74 -3.63
CA PHE A 111 0.60 5.03 -3.23
C PHE A 111 1.56 5.60 -4.28
N ALA A 112 2.31 4.77 -5.00
CA ALA A 112 3.16 5.26 -6.08
C ALA A 112 2.33 5.87 -7.23
N GLU A 113 1.23 5.22 -7.62
CA GLU A 113 0.29 5.73 -8.65
C GLU A 113 -0.40 7.03 -8.20
N GLU A 114 -0.83 7.11 -6.92
CA GLU A 114 -1.48 8.30 -6.39
C GLU A 114 -0.52 9.50 -6.30
N LEU A 115 0.72 9.28 -5.89
CA LEU A 115 1.73 10.33 -5.86
C LEU A 115 2.06 10.86 -7.26
N GLU A 116 2.12 9.99 -8.28
CA GLU A 116 2.27 10.42 -9.67
C GLU A 116 1.04 11.23 -10.15
N PHE A 117 -0.17 10.81 -9.78
CA PHE A 117 -1.39 11.55 -10.09
C PHE A 117 -1.40 12.94 -9.46
N LEU A 118 -0.98 13.05 -8.19
CA LEU A 118 -0.95 14.35 -7.50
C LEU A 118 -0.03 15.37 -8.17
N GLU A 119 1.02 14.93 -8.91
CA GLU A 119 1.85 15.86 -9.71
C GLU A 119 1.02 16.61 -10.79
N THR A 120 -0.14 16.08 -11.18
CA THR A 120 -1.03 16.68 -12.19
C THR A 120 -2.15 17.54 -11.59
N VAL A 121 -2.39 17.45 -10.27
CA VAL A 121 -3.49 18.16 -9.58
C VAL A 121 -3.06 19.57 -9.23
N PRO A 122 -3.84 20.61 -9.56
CA PRO A 122 -3.56 21.99 -9.14
C PRO A 122 -3.57 22.15 -7.63
N GLU A 123 -2.70 23.04 -7.10
CA GLU A 123 -2.60 23.32 -5.66
C GLU A 123 -3.95 23.74 -5.05
N ALA A 124 -4.68 24.59 -5.77
CA ALA A 124 -5.99 25.09 -5.31
C ALA A 124 -7.03 23.99 -5.07
N GLU A 125 -6.89 22.82 -5.71
CA GLU A 125 -7.79 21.69 -5.47
C GLU A 125 -7.38 20.85 -4.25
N LEU A 126 -6.11 20.90 -3.85
CA LEU A 126 -5.60 20.21 -2.67
C LEU A 126 -5.73 21.02 -1.38
N GLU A 127 -5.80 22.34 -1.48
CA GLU A 127 -5.94 23.23 -0.31
C GLU A 127 -7.11 22.86 0.62
N PRO A 128 -8.33 22.59 0.12
CA PRO A 128 -9.44 22.17 0.98
C PRO A 128 -9.24 20.81 1.65
N LEU A 129 -8.28 20.00 1.15
CA LEU A 129 -8.00 18.65 1.60
C LEU A 129 -6.80 18.57 2.58
N GLY A 130 -6.22 19.73 2.93
CA GLY A 130 -5.07 19.87 3.83
C GLY A 130 -3.81 20.38 3.14
N GLY A 131 -3.88 20.68 1.84
CA GLY A 131 -2.74 21.13 1.04
C GLY A 131 -1.83 20.01 0.56
N ARG A 132 -1.04 20.28 -0.46
CA ARG A 132 -0.15 19.32 -1.10
C ARG A 132 0.82 18.67 -0.13
N ASP A 133 1.48 19.46 0.70
CA ASP A 133 2.50 18.98 1.63
C ASP A 133 1.95 17.94 2.60
N GLU A 134 0.75 18.14 3.14
CA GLU A 134 0.11 17.16 4.01
C GLU A 134 -0.30 15.91 3.23
N VAL A 135 -0.98 16.09 2.07
CA VAL A 135 -1.52 14.97 1.29
C VAL A 135 -0.40 14.10 0.74
N GLU A 136 0.62 14.68 0.13
CA GLU A 136 1.78 13.94 -0.36
C GLU A 136 2.63 13.37 0.78
N GLY A 137 2.76 14.11 1.88
CA GLY A 137 3.59 13.73 3.02
C GLY A 137 3.22 12.37 3.61
N TYR A 138 1.95 12.14 3.93
CA TYR A 138 1.54 10.83 4.49
C TYR A 138 1.54 9.71 3.45
N MET A 139 1.29 10.00 2.16
CA MET A 139 1.37 9.01 1.08
C MET A 139 2.82 8.59 0.84
N MET A 140 3.74 9.55 0.77
CA MET A 140 5.16 9.30 0.60
C MET A 140 5.76 8.52 1.78
N GLU A 141 5.40 8.88 3.00
CA GLU A 141 5.83 8.13 4.20
C GLU A 141 5.36 6.67 4.13
N ALA A 142 4.10 6.45 3.76
CA ALA A 142 3.54 5.10 3.62
C ALA A 142 4.22 4.32 2.50
N ALA A 143 4.39 4.92 1.32
CA ALA A 143 5.04 4.30 0.17
C ALA A 143 6.48 3.85 0.49
N ARG A 144 7.29 4.75 1.07
CA ARG A 144 8.68 4.46 1.45
C ARG A 144 8.78 3.38 2.52
N ALA A 145 7.94 3.46 3.56
CA ALA A 145 7.93 2.48 4.63
C ALA A 145 7.57 1.09 4.09
N THR A 146 6.51 1.01 3.27
CA THR A 146 6.07 -0.25 2.66
C THR A 146 7.10 -0.81 1.69
N ALA A 147 7.74 0.03 0.87
CA ALA A 147 8.81 -0.37 -0.05
C ALA A 147 10.01 -0.97 0.71
N ALA A 148 10.46 -0.30 1.76
CA ALA A 148 11.57 -0.78 2.58
C ALA A 148 11.24 -2.13 3.24
N HIS A 149 10.04 -2.26 3.82
CA HIS A 149 9.61 -3.52 4.44
C HIS A 149 9.49 -4.64 3.40
N TYR A 150 8.93 -4.37 2.21
CA TYR A 150 8.83 -5.36 1.14
C TYR A 150 10.21 -5.90 0.75
N VAL A 151 11.17 -5.01 0.46
CA VAL A 151 12.54 -5.40 0.07
C VAL A 151 13.25 -6.18 1.17
N GLN A 152 13.04 -5.82 2.44
CA GLN A 152 13.67 -6.50 3.58
C GLN A 152 13.05 -7.85 3.92
N SER A 153 11.77 -8.03 3.63
CA SER A 153 11.02 -9.25 4.00
C SER A 153 10.92 -10.30 2.90
N THR A 154 11.33 -9.97 1.67
CA THR A 154 11.28 -10.89 0.52
C THR A 154 12.63 -11.58 0.26
N PRO A 155 12.63 -12.76 -0.41
CA PRO A 155 13.82 -13.39 -0.98
C PRO A 155 14.63 -12.46 -1.88
N THR A 156 15.88 -12.84 -2.20
CA THR A 156 16.82 -11.99 -2.93
C THR A 156 16.41 -11.67 -4.38
N ASP A 157 15.53 -12.44 -4.96
CA ASP A 157 14.91 -12.20 -6.28
C ASP A 157 13.66 -11.32 -6.20
N GLY A 158 13.24 -10.92 -4.98
CA GLY A 158 12.06 -10.11 -4.74
C GLY A 158 10.73 -10.81 -4.98
N ILE A 159 10.72 -12.14 -5.20
CA ILE A 159 9.51 -12.95 -5.29
C ILE A 159 9.11 -13.40 -3.88
N PRO A 160 8.01 -12.88 -3.30
CA PRO A 160 7.69 -13.16 -1.92
C PRO A 160 7.01 -14.51 -1.74
N TYR A 161 7.12 -15.09 -0.55
CA TYR A 161 6.14 -16.06 -0.09
C TYR A 161 4.82 -15.35 0.23
N TRP A 162 3.72 -16.08 0.26
CA TRP A 162 2.37 -15.50 0.31
C TRP A 162 2.07 -14.63 1.54
N ASP A 163 2.76 -14.87 2.65
CA ASP A 163 2.66 -14.07 3.88
C ASP A 163 4.00 -14.06 4.62
N THR A 164 4.37 -12.94 5.22
CA THR A 164 5.65 -12.76 5.92
C THR A 164 5.78 -13.60 7.19
N GLY A 165 4.67 -14.04 7.76
CA GLY A 165 4.60 -14.89 8.95
C GLY A 165 4.05 -16.28 8.68
N ALA A 166 4.03 -16.73 7.42
CA ALA A 166 3.57 -18.06 7.09
C ALA A 166 4.36 -19.13 7.88
N PRO A 167 3.67 -20.11 8.52
CA PRO A 167 4.28 -20.95 9.55
C PRO A 167 5.41 -21.83 9.05
N GLY A 168 5.40 -22.22 7.78
CA GLY A 168 6.45 -23.03 7.16
C GLY A 168 7.73 -22.24 6.89
N LEU A 169 7.72 -20.92 6.87
CA LEU A 169 8.92 -20.08 6.64
C LEU A 169 10.00 -20.32 7.68
N ALA A 170 9.63 -20.62 8.93
CA ALA A 170 10.57 -20.94 9.98
C ALA A 170 11.40 -22.23 9.70
N ARG A 171 10.90 -23.08 8.79
CA ARG A 171 11.55 -24.33 8.34
C ARG A 171 12.35 -24.15 7.03
N LEU A 172 12.17 -23.01 6.35
CA LEU A 172 12.89 -22.63 5.14
C LEU A 172 14.14 -21.82 5.51
N ALA A 173 15.22 -22.52 5.90
CA ALA A 173 16.45 -21.88 6.34
C ALA A 173 16.99 -20.89 5.30
N GLY A 174 17.27 -19.66 5.74
CA GLY A 174 17.83 -18.60 4.90
C GLY A 174 16.92 -18.18 3.72
N HIS A 175 15.60 -18.32 3.87
CA HIS A 175 14.65 -18.02 2.78
C HIS A 175 14.73 -16.57 2.27
N ARG A 176 15.21 -15.63 3.07
CA ARG A 176 15.43 -14.23 2.65
C ARG A 176 16.83 -13.96 2.08
N GLU A 177 17.77 -14.91 2.20
CA GLU A 177 19.18 -14.78 1.81
C GLU A 177 19.47 -15.42 0.45
N LYS A 178 18.45 -15.98 -0.19
CA LYS A 178 18.52 -16.69 -1.47
C LYS A 178 17.26 -16.43 -2.30
N PRO A 179 17.26 -16.74 -3.62
CA PRO A 179 16.03 -16.68 -4.43
C PRO A 179 14.93 -17.56 -3.86
N ALA A 180 13.68 -17.17 -4.09
CA ALA A 180 12.52 -17.95 -3.71
C ALA A 180 12.55 -19.35 -4.37
N ASP A 181 12.07 -20.34 -3.65
CA ASP A 181 11.93 -21.69 -4.17
C ASP A 181 10.44 -22.03 -4.37
N PRO A 182 9.91 -21.90 -5.59
CA PRO A 182 8.51 -22.20 -5.85
C PRO A 182 8.16 -23.69 -5.79
N ALA A 183 9.16 -24.56 -5.76
CA ALA A 183 9.00 -26.01 -5.70
C ALA A 183 9.12 -26.56 -4.26
N ASN A 184 9.28 -25.70 -3.25
CA ASN A 184 9.31 -26.15 -1.87
C ASN A 184 7.95 -26.68 -1.41
N ASP A 185 7.97 -27.67 -0.50
CA ASP A 185 6.77 -28.33 0.03
C ASP A 185 6.16 -27.64 1.26
N LEU A 186 6.64 -26.45 1.64
CA LEU A 186 6.27 -25.80 2.92
C LEU A 186 5.35 -24.61 2.74
N GLU A 187 5.75 -23.65 1.90
CA GLU A 187 4.98 -22.42 1.71
C GLU A 187 5.01 -21.98 0.24
N PRO A 188 3.85 -21.65 -0.35
CA PRO A 188 3.81 -21.17 -1.72
C PRO A 188 4.39 -19.75 -1.85
N VAL A 189 5.01 -19.49 -3.00
CA VAL A 189 5.34 -18.12 -3.42
C VAL A 189 4.08 -17.41 -3.93
N ASP A 190 4.03 -16.08 -3.75
CA ASP A 190 2.99 -15.25 -4.38
C ASP A 190 3.54 -14.59 -5.65
N ALA A 191 3.47 -15.36 -6.76
CA ALA A 191 3.92 -14.89 -8.06
C ALA A 191 3.17 -13.65 -8.59
N SER A 192 1.99 -13.33 -8.04
CA SER A 192 1.26 -12.12 -8.42
C SER A 192 1.70 -10.90 -7.61
N ALA A 193 2.14 -11.07 -6.37
CA ALA A 193 2.67 -9.97 -5.56
C ALA A 193 3.95 -9.38 -6.17
N ALA A 194 4.81 -10.23 -6.74
CA ALA A 194 6.08 -9.82 -7.34
C ALA A 194 5.92 -8.74 -8.42
N PRO A 195 5.18 -8.95 -9.54
CA PRO A 195 5.04 -7.93 -10.58
C PRO A 195 4.27 -6.69 -10.12
N ILE A 196 3.38 -6.82 -9.14
CA ILE A 196 2.69 -5.68 -8.54
C ILE A 196 3.69 -4.81 -7.79
N ALA A 197 4.52 -5.42 -6.94
CA ALA A 197 5.56 -4.72 -6.20
C ALA A 197 6.62 -4.12 -7.13
N ALA A 198 7.04 -4.86 -8.18
CA ALA A 198 7.96 -4.35 -9.20
C ALA A 198 7.46 -3.03 -9.81
N GLN A 199 6.19 -2.97 -10.21
CA GLN A 199 5.60 -1.74 -10.73
C GLN A 199 5.65 -0.60 -9.71
N GLY A 200 5.30 -0.88 -8.45
CA GLY A 200 5.33 0.12 -7.37
C GLY A 200 6.74 0.65 -7.12
N LEU A 201 7.73 -0.24 -7.04
CA LEU A 201 9.14 0.10 -6.84
C LEU A 201 9.70 0.92 -7.99
N LEU A 202 9.43 0.53 -9.24
CA LEU A 202 9.88 1.25 -10.42
C LEU A 202 9.28 2.66 -10.50
N ARG A 203 7.98 2.81 -10.21
CA ARG A 203 7.29 4.11 -10.20
C ARG A 203 7.80 5.01 -9.08
N LEU A 204 7.84 4.50 -7.86
CA LEU A 204 8.32 5.25 -6.70
C LEU A 204 9.79 5.65 -6.88
N GLY A 205 10.63 4.75 -7.38
CA GLY A 205 12.03 5.04 -7.68
C GLY A 205 12.18 6.21 -8.65
N ARG A 206 11.46 6.19 -9.79
CA ARG A 206 11.46 7.28 -10.76
C ARG A 206 10.92 8.59 -10.20
N LEU A 207 9.87 8.52 -9.39
CA LEU A 207 9.32 9.70 -8.72
C LEU A 207 10.36 10.37 -7.82
N LEU A 208 11.07 9.58 -7.01
CA LEU A 208 12.10 10.09 -6.12
C LEU A 208 13.30 10.69 -6.89
N GLU A 209 13.74 10.04 -7.98
CA GLU A 209 14.77 10.59 -8.84
C GLU A 209 14.37 11.96 -9.43
N ARG A 210 13.11 12.10 -9.91
CA ARG A 210 12.60 13.40 -10.40
C ARG A 210 12.56 14.47 -9.32
N ARG A 211 12.38 14.09 -8.07
CA ARG A 211 12.37 14.98 -6.90
C ARG A 211 13.78 15.29 -6.35
N GLY A 212 14.84 14.77 -6.99
CA GLY A 212 16.22 15.00 -6.59
C GLY A 212 16.75 14.02 -5.54
N GLU A 213 15.98 13.05 -5.13
CA GLU A 213 16.35 12.01 -4.17
C GLU A 213 16.95 10.79 -4.92
N THR A 214 18.06 11.04 -5.61
CA THR A 214 18.63 10.13 -6.63
C THR A 214 19.07 8.79 -6.05
N ASP A 215 19.68 8.77 -4.86
CA ASP A 215 20.21 7.52 -4.29
C ASP A 215 19.08 6.59 -3.86
N ASP A 216 18.10 7.10 -3.13
CA ASP A 216 16.91 6.34 -2.72
C ASP A 216 16.10 5.89 -3.95
N GLY A 217 15.93 6.79 -4.91
CA GLY A 217 15.22 6.52 -6.15
C GLY A 217 15.85 5.39 -6.94
N ARG A 218 17.19 5.45 -7.11
CA ARG A 218 17.96 4.41 -7.81
C ARG A 218 17.88 3.05 -7.10
N LEU A 219 17.96 3.05 -5.77
CA LEU A 219 17.87 1.81 -4.98
C LEU A 219 16.52 1.11 -5.21
N LEU A 220 15.42 1.85 -5.11
CA LEU A 220 14.08 1.28 -5.31
C LEU A 220 13.86 0.87 -6.77
N PHE A 221 14.32 1.68 -7.72
CA PHE A 221 14.23 1.34 -9.15
C PHE A 221 14.99 0.05 -9.46
N GLN A 222 16.22 -0.10 -8.93
CA GLN A 222 16.99 -1.33 -9.09
C GLN A 222 16.33 -2.54 -8.45
N ALA A 223 15.74 -2.39 -7.26
CA ALA A 223 14.96 -3.46 -6.62
C ALA A 223 13.78 -3.88 -7.51
N GLY A 224 13.06 -2.93 -8.11
CA GLY A 224 12.00 -3.24 -9.07
C GLY A 224 12.47 -4.00 -10.30
N LEU A 225 13.64 -3.64 -10.85
CA LEU A 225 14.26 -4.37 -11.97
C LEU A 225 14.70 -5.80 -11.60
N THR A 226 15.08 -6.02 -10.35
CA THR A 226 15.48 -7.37 -9.89
C THR A 226 14.31 -8.34 -9.91
N ILE A 227 13.09 -7.86 -9.75
CA ILE A 227 11.86 -8.69 -9.73
C ILE A 227 11.39 -9.02 -11.17
N THR A 228 11.75 -8.21 -12.16
CA THR A 228 11.29 -8.37 -13.56
C THR A 228 12.19 -9.28 -14.39
#